data_7af398efa1586665cf2052d35672054b
#
_entry.id   7af398efa1586665cf2052d35672054b
#
_cell.length_a   1.000
_cell.length_b   1.000
_cell.length_c   1.000
_cell.angle_alpha   90.00
_cell.angle_beta   90.00
_cell.angle_gamma   90.00
#
_symmetry.space_group_name_H-M   'P 1'
#
loop_
_entity.id
_entity.type
_entity.pdbx_description
1 polymer ?
#
loop_
_entity_poly.entity_id
_entity_poly.type
_entity_poly.pdbx_seq_one_letter_code
_entity_poly.pdbx_strand_id
1 'polypeptide(L)'
;MSEYLHVKDIHKDFSGLKVLTGVDFTVREKERHAVIGPNGAGKTTLFNIISGKFKASSGAILFKGRDISGKPAHALNREGLSRSFQITNVFQELSVFDNIRSGVRSRQGLRYHFFRRPDRNRELNERTQAIVEEVGLKDVMDMPVSALSYGQQRALEIGITLSTEPELILLDEPTAGMTREETGQAIRMIDRVTAGRTLIIIEHDMDVVFSLADTISVLHYGTILVSGKPDEIRNDQRVKDAYLGDG
;
A
#
# COMPACT_ATOMS: atom_id res chain seq x y z
N MET A 1 10.33 -11.55 18.60
CA MET A 1 10.36 -10.55 17.51
C MET A 1 9.25 -9.59 17.80
N SER A 2 9.51 -8.28 17.77
CA SER A 2 8.49 -7.27 18.11
C SER A 2 7.43 -7.16 17.00
N GLU A 3 6.18 -7.11 17.41
CA GLU A 3 5.06 -6.76 16.52
C GLU A 3 5.27 -5.35 15.99
N TYR A 4 5.31 -5.19 14.66
CA TYR A 4 5.52 -3.88 14.03
C TYR A 4 4.21 -3.16 13.75
N LEU A 5 3.22 -3.90 13.22
CA LEU A 5 1.82 -3.48 13.17
C LEU A 5 0.97 -4.58 13.83
N HIS A 6 0.04 -4.17 14.68
CA HIS A 6 -1.00 -5.05 15.23
C HIS A 6 -2.37 -4.43 14.96
N VAL A 7 -3.15 -5.10 14.13
CA VAL A 7 -4.58 -4.84 13.93
C VAL A 7 -5.31 -5.70 14.94
N LYS A 8 -5.89 -5.07 15.98
CA LYS A 8 -6.42 -5.76 17.15
C LYS A 8 -7.93 -5.62 17.22
N ASP A 9 -8.65 -6.72 17.06
CA ASP A 9 -10.10 -6.84 17.22
C ASP A 9 -10.88 -5.72 16.49
N ILE A 10 -10.53 -5.46 15.23
CA ILE A 10 -11.14 -4.36 14.47
C ILE A 10 -12.53 -4.74 14.00
N HIS A 11 -13.50 -3.91 14.41
CA HIS A 11 -14.88 -3.95 13.94
C HIS A 11 -15.21 -2.72 13.08
N LYS A 12 -16.06 -2.91 12.07
CA LYS A 12 -16.62 -1.82 11.30
C LYS A 12 -18.06 -2.09 10.93
N ASP A 13 -18.91 -1.18 11.37
CA ASP A 13 -20.34 -1.13 11.06
C ASP A 13 -20.65 0.15 10.28
N PHE A 14 -21.41 0.04 9.19
CA PHE A 14 -21.94 1.15 8.42
C PHE A 14 -23.47 1.16 8.59
N SER A 15 -23.95 1.83 9.65
CA SER A 15 -25.39 2.00 9.91
C SER A 15 -26.17 0.67 9.91
N GLY A 16 -25.63 -0.35 10.61
CA GLY A 16 -26.22 -1.68 10.74
C GLY A 16 -25.62 -2.75 9.82
N LEU A 17 -24.89 -2.36 8.78
CA LEU A 17 -24.15 -3.32 7.93
C LEU A 17 -22.79 -3.58 8.56
N LYS A 18 -22.62 -4.73 9.20
CA LYS A 18 -21.36 -5.18 9.78
C LYS A 18 -20.44 -5.71 8.68
N VAL A 19 -19.36 -4.97 8.38
CA VAL A 19 -18.38 -5.32 7.34
C VAL A 19 -17.14 -5.98 7.92
N LEU A 20 -16.69 -5.55 9.11
CA LEU A 20 -15.61 -6.21 9.85
C LEU A 20 -16.13 -6.57 11.24
N THR A 21 -15.82 -7.78 11.70
CA THR A 21 -16.42 -8.39 12.89
C THR A 21 -15.39 -9.02 13.83
N GLY A 22 -14.26 -8.30 14.06
CA GLY A 22 -13.18 -8.76 14.93
C GLY A 22 -11.95 -9.19 14.12
N VAL A 23 -11.46 -8.32 13.23
CA VAL A 23 -10.22 -8.59 12.47
C VAL A 23 -9.04 -8.45 13.41
N ASP A 24 -8.25 -9.52 13.51
CA ASP A 24 -7.04 -9.54 14.34
C ASP A 24 -5.89 -10.20 13.57
N PHE A 25 -4.77 -9.49 13.37
CA PHE A 25 -3.53 -10.01 12.82
C PHE A 25 -2.35 -9.10 13.13
N THR A 26 -1.15 -9.65 13.05
CA THR A 26 0.10 -8.93 13.29
C THR A 26 1.01 -8.99 12.07
N VAL A 27 1.79 -7.92 11.88
CA VAL A 27 2.84 -7.83 10.86
C VAL A 27 4.16 -7.53 11.55
N ARG A 28 5.20 -8.26 11.22
CA ARG A 28 6.55 -8.05 11.76
C ARG A 28 7.28 -6.94 10.99
N GLU A 29 8.31 -6.40 11.60
CA GLU A 29 9.19 -5.46 10.89
C GLU A 29 9.84 -6.14 9.67
N LYS A 30 9.81 -5.44 8.53
CA LYS A 30 10.34 -5.90 7.23
C LYS A 30 9.62 -7.12 6.64
N GLU A 31 8.50 -7.51 7.19
CA GLU A 31 7.64 -8.56 6.65
C GLU A 31 6.83 -8.02 5.46
N ARG A 32 6.66 -8.85 4.45
CA ARG A 32 5.71 -8.65 3.36
C ARG A 32 4.47 -9.48 3.63
N HIS A 33 3.41 -8.81 4.03
CA HIS A 33 2.17 -9.43 4.46
C HIS A 33 1.07 -9.20 3.42
N ALA A 34 0.50 -10.27 2.87
CA ALA A 34 -0.65 -10.16 1.99
C ALA A 34 -1.97 -10.38 2.75
N VAL A 35 -2.98 -9.58 2.41
CA VAL A 35 -4.37 -9.80 2.85
C VAL A 35 -5.19 -10.15 1.62
N ILE A 36 -5.65 -11.39 1.57
CA ILE A 36 -6.47 -11.92 0.47
C ILE A 36 -7.89 -12.26 0.97
N GLY A 37 -8.77 -12.61 0.06
CA GLY A 37 -10.14 -13.03 0.37
C GLY A 37 -11.11 -12.74 -0.77
N PRO A 38 -12.30 -13.33 -0.77
CA PRO A 38 -13.30 -13.11 -1.81
C PRO A 38 -13.78 -11.66 -1.87
N ASN A 39 -14.56 -11.34 -2.92
CA ASN A 39 -15.18 -10.04 -3.05
C ASN A 39 -16.19 -9.83 -1.91
N GLY A 40 -16.23 -8.62 -1.36
CA GLY A 40 -17.09 -8.33 -0.22
C GLY A 40 -16.55 -8.76 1.16
N ALA A 41 -15.42 -9.47 1.25
CA ALA A 41 -14.85 -9.91 2.53
C ALA A 41 -14.46 -8.78 3.48
N GLY A 42 -14.33 -7.53 2.98
CA GLY A 42 -13.98 -6.36 3.79
C GLY A 42 -12.56 -5.83 3.60
N LYS A 43 -11.77 -6.37 2.65
CA LYS A 43 -10.37 -6.00 2.40
C LYS A 43 -10.15 -4.49 2.27
N THR A 44 -10.86 -3.85 1.34
CA THR A 44 -10.75 -2.40 1.12
C THR A 44 -11.19 -1.58 2.33
N THR A 45 -12.19 -2.05 3.09
CA THR A 45 -12.62 -1.43 4.34
C THR A 45 -11.52 -1.49 5.39
N LEU A 46 -10.87 -2.64 5.54
CA LEU A 46 -9.74 -2.83 6.44
C LEU A 46 -8.58 -1.90 6.09
N PHE A 47 -8.20 -1.83 4.81
CA PHE A 47 -7.15 -0.91 4.36
C PHE A 47 -7.50 0.56 4.56
N ASN A 48 -8.77 0.93 4.35
CA ASN A 48 -9.24 2.29 4.62
C ASN A 48 -9.13 2.64 6.11
N ILE A 49 -9.30 1.67 7.01
CA ILE A 49 -9.13 1.87 8.45
C ILE A 49 -7.66 1.97 8.82
N ILE A 50 -6.80 1.05 8.34
CA ILE A 50 -5.36 1.07 8.61
C ILE A 50 -4.73 2.36 8.09
N SER A 51 -5.15 2.84 6.91
CA SER A 51 -4.63 4.06 6.28
C SER A 51 -5.26 5.37 6.79
N GLY A 52 -6.17 5.30 7.79
CA GLY A 52 -6.78 6.48 8.40
C GLY A 52 -7.82 7.19 7.54
N LYS A 53 -8.34 6.56 6.47
CA LYS A 53 -9.46 7.06 5.67
C LYS A 53 -10.80 6.86 6.38
N PHE A 54 -10.96 5.72 7.08
CA PHE A 54 -12.11 5.43 7.91
C PHE A 54 -11.69 5.22 9.36
N LYS A 55 -12.60 5.51 10.30
CA LYS A 55 -12.44 5.09 11.69
C LYS A 55 -13.07 3.71 11.88
N ALA A 56 -12.43 2.85 12.67
CA ALA A 56 -13.05 1.63 13.15
C ALA A 56 -14.25 1.95 14.04
N SER A 57 -15.22 1.05 14.15
CA SER A 57 -16.32 1.14 15.12
C SER A 57 -15.83 0.76 16.52
N SER A 58 -14.94 -0.24 16.62
CA SER A 58 -14.21 -0.63 17.82
C SER A 58 -12.91 -1.36 17.45
N GLY A 59 -12.08 -1.67 18.46
CA GLY A 59 -10.76 -2.25 18.27
C GLY A 59 -9.66 -1.20 18.23
N ALA A 60 -8.41 -1.63 18.03
CA ALA A 60 -7.26 -0.75 18.03
C ALA A 60 -6.26 -1.16 16.93
N ILE A 61 -5.48 -0.19 16.43
CA ILE A 61 -4.34 -0.42 15.55
C ILE A 61 -3.10 0.11 16.24
N LEU A 62 -2.17 -0.78 16.50
CA LEU A 62 -0.88 -0.43 17.10
C LEU A 62 0.21 -0.46 16.03
N PHE A 63 0.95 0.63 15.89
CA PHE A 63 2.11 0.72 15.00
C PHE A 63 3.34 1.06 15.83
N LYS A 64 4.36 0.19 15.80
CA LYS A 64 5.55 0.31 16.67
C LYS A 64 5.19 0.45 18.15
N GLY A 65 4.17 -0.30 18.60
CA GLY A 65 3.68 -0.25 19.98
C GLY A 65 2.87 1.00 20.36
N ARG A 66 2.61 1.91 19.41
CA ARG A 66 1.80 3.14 19.65
C ARG A 66 0.43 2.99 19.00
N ASP A 67 -0.61 3.41 19.71
CA ASP A 67 -1.96 3.45 19.16
C ASP A 67 -2.07 4.55 18.08
N ILE A 68 -2.43 4.12 16.87
CA ILE A 68 -2.67 4.98 15.71
C ILE A 68 -4.14 5.01 15.30
N SER A 69 -5.03 4.38 16.06
CA SER A 69 -6.45 4.24 15.75
C SER A 69 -7.11 5.59 15.46
N GLY A 70 -7.79 5.69 14.32
CA GLY A 70 -8.53 6.89 13.94
C GLY A 70 -7.69 8.13 13.63
N LYS A 71 -6.35 8.03 13.60
CA LYS A 71 -5.50 9.12 13.11
C LYS A 71 -5.75 9.35 11.61
N PRO A 72 -5.75 10.59 11.15
CA PRO A 72 -5.92 10.88 9.74
C PRO A 72 -4.67 10.50 8.92
N ALA A 73 -4.85 10.17 7.64
CA ALA A 73 -3.80 9.68 6.75
C ALA A 73 -2.53 10.54 6.75
N HIS A 74 -2.65 11.88 6.80
CA HIS A 74 -1.50 12.78 6.83
C HIS A 74 -0.67 12.67 8.12
N ALA A 75 -1.28 12.30 9.25
CA ALA A 75 -0.57 12.04 10.51
C ALA A 75 0.14 10.70 10.45
N LEU A 76 -0.52 9.66 9.92
CA LEU A 76 0.07 8.34 9.72
C LEU A 76 1.28 8.39 8.78
N ASN A 77 1.19 9.18 7.71
CA ASN A 77 2.31 9.38 6.79
C ASN A 77 3.55 9.96 7.50
N ARG A 78 3.37 10.92 8.40
CA ARG A 78 4.47 11.46 9.21
C ARG A 78 5.07 10.46 10.19
N GLU A 79 4.29 9.48 10.61
CA GLU A 79 4.74 8.39 11.48
C GLU A 79 5.39 7.24 10.70
N GLY A 80 5.46 7.36 9.36
CA GLY A 80 6.11 6.40 8.48
C GLY A 80 5.18 5.33 7.89
N LEU A 81 3.86 5.49 7.97
CA LEU A 81 2.89 4.62 7.32
C LEU A 81 2.32 5.31 6.08
N SER A 82 2.55 4.78 4.90
CA SER A 82 2.03 5.33 3.64
C SER A 82 1.26 4.29 2.85
N ARG A 83 0.21 4.74 2.18
CA ARG A 83 -0.58 3.94 1.24
C ARG A 83 -0.40 4.47 -0.17
N SER A 84 -0.26 3.56 -1.15
CA SER A 84 -0.40 3.94 -2.54
C SER A 84 -1.84 4.41 -2.78
N PHE A 85 -1.97 5.60 -3.36
CA PHE A 85 -3.28 6.14 -3.70
C PHE A 85 -3.67 5.66 -5.09
N GLN A 86 -4.96 5.43 -5.33
CA GLN A 86 -5.48 5.22 -6.68
C GLN A 86 -5.21 6.46 -7.55
N ILE A 87 -5.09 6.27 -8.86
CA ILE A 87 -4.75 7.25 -9.94
C ILE A 87 -5.33 8.66 -9.77
N THR A 88 -6.35 8.84 -8.95
CA THR A 88 -7.06 10.11 -8.72
C THR A 88 -6.27 11.20 -7.99
N ASN A 89 -5.10 10.88 -7.43
CA ASN A 89 -4.32 11.82 -6.60
C ASN A 89 -3.01 12.30 -7.27
N VAL A 90 -2.86 12.07 -8.56
CA VAL A 90 -1.73 12.57 -9.34
C VAL A 90 -2.11 13.84 -10.12
N PHE A 91 -1.16 14.73 -10.29
CA PHE A 91 -1.33 15.92 -11.12
C PHE A 91 -1.10 15.54 -12.59
N GLN A 92 -2.19 15.35 -13.33
CA GLN A 92 -2.16 14.79 -14.69
C GLN A 92 -1.35 15.64 -15.69
N GLU A 93 -1.34 16.97 -15.52
CA GLU A 93 -0.64 17.91 -16.39
C GLU A 93 0.83 18.13 -16.00
N LEU A 94 1.24 17.67 -14.82
CA LEU A 94 2.63 17.75 -14.38
C LEU A 94 3.42 16.53 -14.86
N SER A 95 4.74 16.72 -14.98
CA SER A 95 5.64 15.64 -15.31
C SER A 95 5.68 14.55 -14.21
N VAL A 96 6.17 13.35 -14.57
CA VAL A 96 6.51 12.30 -13.60
C VAL A 96 7.43 12.85 -12.51
N PHE A 97 8.49 13.56 -12.94
CA PHE A 97 9.46 14.17 -12.03
C PHE A 97 8.79 15.13 -11.05
N ASP A 98 7.94 16.03 -11.51
CA ASP A 98 7.27 17.03 -10.67
C ASP A 98 6.27 16.41 -9.68
N ASN A 99 5.58 15.34 -10.08
CA ASN A 99 4.70 14.60 -9.19
C ASN A 99 5.49 13.98 -8.02
N ILE A 100 6.57 13.25 -8.29
CA ILE A 100 7.42 12.64 -7.27
C ILE A 100 8.10 13.73 -6.42
N ARG A 101 8.60 14.80 -7.05
CA ARG A 101 9.22 15.95 -6.36
C ARG A 101 8.29 16.60 -5.35
N SER A 102 7.00 16.67 -5.67
CA SER A 102 5.99 17.20 -4.75
C SER A 102 5.89 16.38 -3.46
N GLY A 103 5.99 15.05 -3.55
CA GLY A 103 6.03 14.15 -2.40
C GLY A 103 7.29 14.32 -1.56
N VAL A 104 8.48 14.33 -2.18
CA VAL A 104 9.76 14.56 -1.50
C VAL A 104 9.75 15.89 -0.75
N ARG A 105 9.25 16.95 -1.40
CA ARG A 105 9.11 18.28 -0.79
C ARG A 105 8.18 18.28 0.42
N SER A 106 7.06 17.55 0.35
CA SER A 106 6.10 17.42 1.46
C SER A 106 6.75 16.80 2.70
N ARG A 107 7.62 15.80 2.52
CA ARG A 107 8.35 15.13 3.60
C ARG A 107 9.32 16.07 4.31
N GLN A 108 10.02 16.93 3.57
CA GLN A 108 10.97 17.90 4.12
C GLN A 108 10.31 19.07 4.86
N GLY A 109 8.98 19.13 4.95
CA GLY A 109 8.24 20.20 5.64
C GLY A 109 8.30 21.56 4.94
N LEU A 110 8.81 21.62 3.70
CA LEU A 110 9.00 22.85 2.91
C LEU A 110 7.67 23.45 2.38
N ARG A 111 6.62 23.44 3.21
CA ARG A 111 5.25 23.82 2.80
C ARG A 111 5.08 25.29 2.39
N TYR A 112 5.97 26.20 2.83
CA TYR A 112 5.73 27.65 2.74
C TYR A 112 6.87 28.48 2.14
N HIS A 113 7.90 27.88 1.55
CA HIS A 113 8.94 28.64 0.88
C HIS A 113 8.60 28.91 -0.59
N PHE A 114 7.54 29.71 -0.85
CA PHE A 114 7.16 30.15 -2.19
C PHE A 114 8.24 30.95 -2.92
N PHE A 115 9.21 31.50 -2.22
CA PHE A 115 10.26 32.37 -2.78
C PHE A 115 11.56 31.69 -3.16
N ARG A 116 11.77 30.41 -2.79
CA ARG A 116 12.92 29.64 -3.29
C ARG A 116 12.49 28.91 -4.55
N ARG A 117 13.13 29.21 -5.67
CA ARG A 117 12.96 28.47 -6.94
C ARG A 117 13.28 26.99 -6.67
N PRO A 118 12.30 26.08 -6.81
CA PRO A 118 12.47 24.66 -6.50
C PRO A 118 13.58 24.00 -7.32
N ASP A 119 13.84 24.50 -8.54
CA ASP A 119 14.86 24.00 -9.47
C ASP A 119 16.29 24.10 -8.98
N ARG A 120 16.56 24.91 -7.94
CA ARG A 120 17.90 25.08 -7.35
C ARG A 120 18.17 24.23 -6.12
N ASN A 121 17.22 23.42 -5.66
CA ASN A 121 17.46 22.51 -4.53
C ASN A 121 18.04 21.19 -5.06
N ARG A 122 19.37 21.10 -5.09
CA ARG A 122 20.11 19.94 -5.61
C ARG A 122 19.74 18.64 -4.90
N GLU A 123 19.69 18.64 -3.57
CA GLU A 123 19.34 17.45 -2.77
C GLU A 123 17.92 16.94 -3.08
N LEU A 124 16.95 17.85 -3.18
CA LEU A 124 15.57 17.53 -3.55
C LEU A 124 15.51 16.86 -4.93
N ASN A 125 16.23 17.41 -5.90
CA ASN A 125 16.23 16.90 -7.27
C ASN A 125 16.95 15.55 -7.37
N GLU A 126 18.11 15.38 -6.73
CA GLU A 126 18.84 14.10 -6.66
C GLU A 126 17.98 13.00 -6.03
N ARG A 127 17.28 13.32 -4.91
CA ARG A 127 16.38 12.36 -4.28
C ARG A 127 15.19 12.02 -5.17
N THR A 128 14.60 13.01 -5.84
CA THR A 128 13.51 12.79 -6.80
C THR A 128 13.95 11.89 -7.95
N GLN A 129 15.11 12.17 -8.54
CA GLN A 129 15.65 11.38 -9.63
C GLN A 129 15.92 9.94 -9.21
N ALA A 130 16.48 9.71 -8.03
CA ALA A 130 16.71 8.38 -7.51
C ALA A 130 15.41 7.56 -7.42
N ILE A 131 14.30 8.18 -6.97
CA ILE A 131 13.00 7.50 -6.90
C ILE A 131 12.46 7.22 -8.31
N VAL A 132 12.56 8.18 -9.25
CA VAL A 132 12.16 7.98 -10.65
C VAL A 132 12.88 6.77 -11.27
N GLU A 133 14.19 6.65 -11.02
CA GLU A 133 14.99 5.51 -11.48
C GLU A 133 14.61 4.20 -10.75
N GLU A 134 14.36 4.26 -9.44
CA GLU A 134 13.96 3.11 -8.61
C GLU A 134 12.65 2.50 -9.10
N VAL A 135 11.67 3.31 -9.52
CA VAL A 135 10.40 2.83 -10.07
C VAL A 135 10.41 2.59 -11.59
N GLY A 136 11.55 2.82 -12.25
CA GLY A 136 11.73 2.51 -13.68
C GLY A 136 11.09 3.51 -14.65
N LEU A 137 10.93 4.78 -14.23
CA LEU A 137 10.29 5.83 -15.04
C LEU A 137 11.28 6.85 -15.63
N LYS A 138 12.59 6.53 -15.66
CA LYS A 138 13.65 7.44 -16.14
C LYS A 138 13.38 7.98 -17.54
N ASP A 139 13.00 7.10 -18.46
CA ASP A 139 12.84 7.44 -19.89
C ASP A 139 11.61 8.33 -20.16
N VAL A 140 10.69 8.41 -19.19
CA VAL A 140 9.45 9.17 -19.29
C VAL A 140 9.34 10.26 -18.21
N MET A 141 10.46 10.58 -17.54
CA MET A 141 10.43 11.45 -16.34
C MET A 141 9.92 12.87 -16.62
N ASP A 142 10.13 13.38 -17.83
CA ASP A 142 9.69 14.72 -18.26
C ASP A 142 8.31 14.72 -18.92
N MET A 143 7.71 13.53 -19.13
CA MET A 143 6.38 13.40 -19.73
C MET A 143 5.28 13.75 -18.74
N PRO A 144 4.19 14.40 -19.19
CA PRO A 144 3.01 14.59 -18.35
C PRO A 144 2.36 13.23 -18.04
N VAL A 145 1.77 13.11 -16.84
CA VAL A 145 1.16 11.85 -16.38
C VAL A 145 0.05 11.39 -17.33
N SER A 146 -0.69 12.32 -17.93
CA SER A 146 -1.74 12.03 -18.92
C SER A 146 -1.26 11.27 -20.17
N ALA A 147 0.05 11.29 -20.47
CA ALA A 147 0.65 10.59 -21.59
C ALA A 147 1.22 9.21 -21.23
N LEU A 148 1.18 8.82 -19.97
CA LEU A 148 1.73 7.55 -19.49
C LEU A 148 0.80 6.37 -19.77
N SER A 149 1.39 5.20 -20.03
CA SER A 149 0.64 3.94 -20.01
C SER A 149 0.12 3.63 -18.61
N TYR A 150 -0.87 2.75 -18.51
CA TYR A 150 -1.46 2.35 -17.23
C TYR A 150 -0.41 1.79 -16.24
N GLY A 151 0.48 0.92 -16.69
CA GLY A 151 1.57 0.37 -15.87
C GLY A 151 2.54 1.46 -15.38
N GLN A 152 2.85 2.45 -16.23
CA GLN A 152 3.69 3.59 -15.84
C GLN A 152 3.00 4.50 -14.82
N GLN A 153 1.68 4.69 -14.92
CA GLN A 153 0.91 5.43 -13.91
C GLN A 153 0.94 4.73 -12.55
N ARG A 154 0.81 3.39 -12.54
CA ARG A 154 0.94 2.59 -11.30
C ARG A 154 2.34 2.66 -10.71
N ALA A 155 3.38 2.61 -11.53
CA ALA A 155 4.75 2.80 -11.07
C ALA A 155 4.95 4.21 -10.45
N LEU A 156 4.35 5.24 -11.06
CA LEU A 156 4.37 6.60 -10.51
C LEU A 156 3.69 6.70 -9.15
N GLU A 157 2.53 6.06 -8.95
CA GLU A 157 1.84 6.01 -7.64
C GLU A 157 2.72 5.41 -6.55
N ILE A 158 3.41 4.33 -6.86
CA ILE A 158 4.39 3.72 -5.96
C ILE A 158 5.55 4.69 -5.70
N GLY A 159 6.06 5.37 -6.73
CA GLY A 159 7.11 6.39 -6.60
C GLY A 159 6.70 7.55 -5.69
N ILE A 160 5.46 8.04 -5.82
CA ILE A 160 4.92 9.08 -4.92
C ILE A 160 4.83 8.55 -3.49
N THR A 161 4.43 7.30 -3.29
CA THR A 161 4.39 6.68 -1.97
C THR A 161 5.79 6.61 -1.36
N LEU A 162 6.79 6.17 -2.13
CA LEU A 162 8.18 6.08 -1.71
C LEU A 162 8.80 7.45 -1.39
N SER A 163 8.33 8.52 -2.03
CA SER A 163 8.84 9.88 -1.82
C SER A 163 8.63 10.40 -0.40
N THR A 164 7.72 9.79 0.35
CA THR A 164 7.48 10.10 1.76
C THR A 164 8.35 9.29 2.72
N GLU A 165 9.24 8.45 2.20
CA GLU A 165 10.15 7.58 2.96
C GLU A 165 9.41 6.71 4.00
N PRO A 166 8.43 5.91 3.56
CA PRO A 166 7.63 5.11 4.49
C PRO A 166 8.45 3.94 5.05
N GLU A 167 8.16 3.61 6.31
CA GLU A 167 8.65 2.40 6.95
C GLU A 167 7.66 1.23 6.78
N LEU A 168 6.36 1.56 6.65
CA LEU A 168 5.30 0.62 6.32
C LEU A 168 4.56 1.13 5.07
N ILE A 169 4.52 0.29 4.05
CA ILE A 169 3.85 0.56 2.78
C ILE A 169 2.57 -0.26 2.69
N LEU A 170 1.47 0.38 2.31
CA LEU A 170 0.21 -0.29 1.98
C LEU A 170 -0.01 -0.21 0.47
N LEU A 171 -0.09 -1.36 -0.22
CA LEU A 171 -0.43 -1.44 -1.64
C LEU A 171 -1.81 -2.09 -1.82
N ASP A 172 -2.69 -1.41 -2.53
CA ASP A 172 -4.07 -1.84 -2.78
C ASP A 172 -4.23 -2.21 -4.25
N GLU A 173 -4.27 -3.50 -4.55
CA GLU A 173 -4.38 -4.08 -5.88
C GLU A 173 -3.42 -3.42 -6.91
N PRO A 174 -2.09 -3.41 -6.63
CA PRO A 174 -1.14 -2.67 -7.47
C PRO A 174 -1.02 -3.21 -8.88
N THR A 175 -1.48 -4.44 -9.15
CA THR A 175 -1.43 -5.08 -10.49
C THR A 175 -2.79 -5.17 -11.18
N ALA A 176 -3.86 -4.64 -10.57
CA ALA A 176 -5.19 -4.69 -11.15
C ALA A 176 -5.26 -4.04 -12.54
N GLY A 177 -5.84 -4.73 -13.52
CA GLY A 177 -6.01 -4.23 -14.88
C GLY A 177 -4.76 -4.32 -15.77
N MET A 178 -3.67 -4.89 -15.29
CA MET A 178 -2.43 -5.11 -16.05
C MET A 178 -2.50 -6.38 -16.89
N THR A 179 -1.81 -6.36 -18.02
CA THR A 179 -1.50 -7.58 -18.79
C THR A 179 -0.54 -8.47 -17.99
N ARG A 180 -0.41 -9.74 -18.37
CA ARG A 180 0.51 -10.68 -17.71
C ARG A 180 1.97 -10.20 -17.73
N GLU A 181 2.40 -9.56 -18.82
CA GLU A 181 3.74 -9.02 -18.95
C GLU A 181 3.96 -7.83 -18.00
N GLU A 182 3.02 -6.89 -17.97
CA GLU A 182 3.05 -5.73 -17.06
C GLU A 182 3.01 -6.18 -15.61
N THR A 183 2.20 -7.19 -15.26
CA THR A 183 2.17 -7.78 -13.92
C THR A 183 3.54 -8.32 -13.52
N GLY A 184 4.22 -9.05 -14.42
CA GLY A 184 5.58 -9.53 -14.15
C GLY A 184 6.59 -8.40 -13.94
N GLN A 185 6.47 -7.29 -14.67
CA GLN A 185 7.30 -6.10 -14.48
C GLN A 185 6.99 -5.41 -13.14
N ALA A 186 5.72 -5.28 -12.80
CA ALA A 186 5.25 -4.69 -11.53
C ALA A 186 5.73 -5.50 -10.32
N ILE A 187 5.65 -6.83 -10.36
CA ILE A 187 6.17 -7.71 -9.30
C ILE A 187 7.66 -7.44 -9.05
N ARG A 188 8.48 -7.44 -10.11
CA ARG A 188 9.92 -7.18 -9.99
C ARG A 188 10.22 -5.78 -9.45
N MET A 189 9.45 -4.78 -9.85
CA MET A 189 9.59 -3.42 -9.36
C MET A 189 9.20 -3.34 -7.88
N ILE A 190 8.03 -3.88 -7.47
CA ILE A 190 7.57 -3.91 -6.09
C ILE A 190 8.58 -4.65 -5.21
N ASP A 191 9.06 -5.82 -5.63
CA ASP A 191 10.08 -6.59 -4.93
C ASP A 191 11.33 -5.75 -4.62
N ARG A 192 11.85 -5.06 -5.63
CA ARG A 192 13.02 -4.20 -5.51
C ARG A 192 12.78 -3.01 -4.58
N VAL A 193 11.70 -2.25 -4.79
CA VAL A 193 11.46 -1.00 -4.05
C VAL A 193 11.00 -1.21 -2.61
N THR A 194 10.49 -2.41 -2.29
CA THR A 194 10.08 -2.76 -0.92
C THR A 194 11.13 -3.56 -0.15
N ALA A 195 12.29 -3.83 -0.76
CA ALA A 195 13.39 -4.53 -0.09
C ALA A 195 13.78 -3.84 1.22
N GLY A 196 13.75 -4.58 2.33
CA GLY A 196 14.07 -4.07 3.68
C GLY A 196 13.01 -3.15 4.30
N ARG A 197 11.85 -2.96 3.67
CA ARG A 197 10.69 -2.24 4.21
C ARG A 197 9.58 -3.21 4.60
N THR A 198 8.68 -2.78 5.48
CA THR A 198 7.47 -3.55 5.78
C THR A 198 6.40 -3.24 4.74
N LEU A 199 5.78 -4.28 4.20
CA LEU A 199 4.75 -4.17 3.17
C LEU A 199 3.46 -4.87 3.63
N ILE A 200 2.32 -4.23 3.43
CA ILE A 200 1.03 -4.91 3.42
C ILE A 200 0.41 -4.71 2.05
N ILE A 201 0.01 -5.80 1.41
CA ILE A 201 -0.57 -5.80 0.08
C ILE A 201 -1.95 -6.46 0.10
N ILE A 202 -2.95 -5.82 -0.52
CA ILE A 202 -4.17 -6.49 -0.94
C ILE A 202 -4.02 -6.87 -2.39
N GLU A 203 -4.27 -8.11 -2.71
CA GLU A 203 -4.32 -8.63 -4.07
C GLU A 203 -5.32 -9.78 -4.19
N HIS A 204 -5.81 -9.96 -5.39
CA HIS A 204 -6.66 -11.09 -5.75
C HIS A 204 -5.97 -12.05 -6.74
N ASP A 205 -4.89 -11.61 -7.38
CA ASP A 205 -4.03 -12.45 -8.21
C ASP A 205 -3.08 -13.26 -7.32
N MET A 206 -3.31 -14.57 -7.26
CA MET A 206 -2.53 -15.47 -6.40
C MET A 206 -1.08 -15.60 -6.84
N ASP A 207 -0.76 -15.42 -8.13
CA ASP A 207 0.62 -15.46 -8.62
C ASP A 207 1.41 -14.26 -8.06
N VAL A 208 0.78 -13.09 -7.99
CA VAL A 208 1.36 -11.88 -7.36
C VAL A 208 1.58 -12.09 -5.88
N VAL A 209 0.54 -12.60 -5.18
CA VAL A 209 0.58 -12.86 -3.73
C VAL A 209 1.69 -13.83 -3.38
N PHE A 210 1.75 -14.98 -4.06
CA PHE A 210 2.79 -16.00 -3.80
C PHE A 210 4.20 -15.56 -4.18
N SER A 211 4.33 -14.61 -5.11
CA SER A 211 5.64 -14.07 -5.51
C SER A 211 6.20 -13.04 -4.52
N LEU A 212 5.33 -12.32 -3.80
CA LEU A 212 5.73 -11.18 -2.99
C LEU A 212 5.62 -11.40 -1.48
N ALA A 213 4.69 -12.23 -1.00
CA ALA A 213 4.35 -12.31 0.41
C ALA A 213 5.20 -13.33 1.18
N ASP A 214 5.63 -12.94 2.39
CA ASP A 214 6.21 -13.86 3.39
C ASP A 214 5.11 -14.55 4.20
N THR A 215 4.01 -13.82 4.46
CA THR A 215 2.84 -14.28 5.22
C THR A 215 1.57 -13.82 4.51
N ILE A 216 0.54 -14.66 4.55
CA ILE A 216 -0.77 -14.37 3.97
C ILE A 216 -1.82 -14.50 5.05
N SER A 217 -2.70 -13.50 5.19
CA SER A 217 -3.93 -13.57 5.98
C SER A 217 -5.14 -13.62 5.05
N VAL A 218 -6.00 -14.59 5.26
CA VAL A 218 -7.24 -14.75 4.49
C VAL A 218 -8.39 -14.11 5.25
N LEU A 219 -8.94 -13.03 4.69
CA LEU A 219 -10.12 -12.34 5.22
C LEU A 219 -11.38 -12.96 4.61
N HIS A 220 -12.32 -13.38 5.46
CA HIS A 220 -13.59 -13.98 5.04
C HIS A 220 -14.71 -13.53 5.98
N TYR A 221 -15.81 -13.03 5.42
CA TYR A 221 -16.96 -12.47 6.17
C TYR A 221 -16.56 -11.54 7.33
N GLY A 222 -15.57 -10.67 7.07
CA GLY A 222 -15.13 -9.64 8.04
C GLY A 222 -14.26 -10.12 9.19
N THR A 223 -13.73 -11.36 9.13
CA THR A 223 -12.78 -11.93 10.11
C THR A 223 -11.59 -12.57 9.41
N ILE A 224 -10.47 -12.76 10.14
CA ILE A 224 -9.34 -13.55 9.60
C ILE A 224 -9.68 -15.04 9.78
N LEU A 225 -9.82 -15.73 8.67
CA LEU A 225 -10.08 -17.17 8.63
C LEU A 225 -8.83 -17.97 9.01
N VAL A 226 -7.68 -17.58 8.45
CA VAL A 226 -6.38 -18.23 8.67
C VAL A 226 -5.26 -17.27 8.26
N SER A 227 -4.11 -17.38 8.93
CA SER A 227 -2.86 -16.74 8.54
C SER A 227 -1.75 -17.77 8.54
N GLY A 228 -0.83 -17.68 7.56
CA GLY A 228 0.28 -18.62 7.43
C GLY A 228 1.20 -18.27 6.26
N LYS A 229 2.18 -19.12 6.03
CA LYS A 229 3.09 -18.99 4.88
C LYS A 229 2.36 -19.31 3.56
N PRO A 230 2.86 -18.83 2.42
CA PRO A 230 2.23 -19.05 1.11
C PRO A 230 1.88 -20.52 0.84
N ASP A 231 2.79 -21.47 1.12
CA ASP A 231 2.56 -22.90 0.89
C ASP A 231 1.50 -23.50 1.84
N GLU A 232 1.40 -23.01 3.07
CA GLU A 232 0.38 -23.41 4.03
C GLU A 232 -1.00 -22.94 3.57
N ILE A 233 -1.11 -21.70 3.15
CA ILE A 233 -2.37 -21.11 2.66
C ILE A 233 -2.85 -21.77 1.37
N ARG A 234 -1.94 -22.06 0.43
CA ARG A 234 -2.25 -22.75 -0.83
C ARG A 234 -2.92 -24.12 -0.61
N ASN A 235 -2.52 -24.81 0.45
CA ASN A 235 -2.98 -26.16 0.74
C ASN A 235 -4.13 -26.23 1.76
N ASP A 236 -4.49 -25.13 2.40
CA ASP A 236 -5.54 -25.08 3.43
C ASP A 236 -6.93 -25.27 2.80
N GLN A 237 -7.66 -26.30 3.26
CA GLN A 237 -8.98 -26.62 2.74
C GLN A 237 -10.00 -25.49 3.01
N ARG A 238 -9.92 -24.82 4.16
CA ARG A 238 -10.80 -23.70 4.50
C ARG A 238 -10.68 -22.56 3.51
N VAL A 239 -9.45 -22.31 3.02
CA VAL A 239 -9.18 -21.28 1.99
C VAL A 239 -9.82 -21.68 0.67
N LYS A 240 -9.64 -22.94 0.25
CA LYS A 240 -10.26 -23.45 -0.98
C LYS A 240 -11.78 -23.33 -0.94
N ASP A 241 -12.37 -23.71 0.20
CA ASP A 241 -13.83 -23.67 0.39
C ASP A 241 -14.36 -22.22 0.39
N ALA A 242 -13.60 -21.27 0.98
CA ALA A 242 -13.96 -19.86 0.98
C ALA A 242 -13.97 -19.23 -0.42
N TYR A 243 -13.13 -19.71 -1.34
CA TYR A 243 -13.10 -19.24 -2.72
C TYR A 243 -14.04 -20.01 -3.66
N LEU A 244 -14.41 -21.26 -3.31
CA LEU A 244 -15.34 -22.09 -4.11
C LEU A 244 -16.80 -21.92 -3.68
N GLY A 245 -17.05 -21.50 -2.44
CA GLY A 245 -18.40 -21.36 -1.88
C GLY A 245 -19.13 -20.06 -2.26
N ASP A 246 -18.45 -19.10 -2.88
CA ASP A 246 -19.02 -17.80 -3.28
C ASP A 246 -19.40 -17.74 -4.78
N GLY A 247 -19.60 -18.90 -5.44
CA GLY A 247 -20.02 -19.06 -6.85
C GLY A 247 -21.51 -19.33 -7.02
#